data_d629d5ad59f41deaf95f70a47bff864e
#
_entry.id   d629d5ad59f41deaf95f70a47bff864e
#
_cell.length_a   1.000
_cell.length_b   1.000
_cell.length_c   1.000
_cell.angle_alpha   90.00
_cell.angle_beta   90.00
_cell.angle_gamma   90.00
#
_symmetry.space_group_name_H-M   'P 1'
#
loop_
_entity.id
_entity.type
_entity.pdbx_description
1 polymer ?
#
loop_
_entity_poly.entity_id
_entity_poly.type
_entity_poly.pdbx_seq_one_letter_code
_entity_poly.pdbx_strand_id
1 'polypeptide(L)' 'MRLKIVLEPSDEGGYTVHVPALPGCISEGESRDKAIVNIREAIELYLESPADESVPADALIEEISV' A
#
# COMPACT_ATOMS: atom_id res chain seq x y z
N MET A 1 7.65 -10.89 9.64
CA MET A 1 8.29 -10.06 8.60
C MET A 1 8.38 -8.61 9.05
N ARG A 2 9.52 -8.00 8.85
CA ARG A 2 9.71 -6.59 9.22
C ARG A 2 9.78 -5.75 7.96
N LEU A 3 8.97 -4.70 7.94
CA LEU A 3 8.95 -3.75 6.84
C LEU A 3 9.21 -2.35 7.36
N LYS A 4 10.01 -1.60 6.65
CA LYS A 4 10.19 -0.19 6.96
C LYS A 4 9.04 0.59 6.34
N ILE A 5 8.52 1.53 7.09
CA ILE A 5 7.51 2.46 6.59
C ILE A 5 8.07 3.87 6.69
N VAL A 6 7.64 4.73 5.79
CA VAL A 6 8.04 6.13 5.77
C VAL A 6 6.81 6.97 6.04
N LEU A 7 6.87 7.76 7.12
CA LEU A 7 5.79 8.66 7.53
C LEU A 7 6.20 10.09 7.19
N GLU A 8 5.35 10.79 6.47
CA GLU A 8 5.59 12.18 6.12
C GLU A 8 4.44 13.03 6.62
N PRO A 9 4.71 14.11 7.36
CA PRO A 9 3.65 15.00 7.79
C PRO A 9 3.04 15.72 6.59
N SER A 10 1.72 15.84 6.60
CA SER A 10 0.97 16.51 5.56
C SER A 10 0.75 17.99 5.92
N ASP A 11 0.75 18.86 4.93
CA ASP A 11 0.50 20.29 5.14
C ASP A 11 -0.88 20.57 5.71
N GLU A 12 -1.82 19.66 5.46
CA GLU A 12 -3.21 19.79 5.94
C GLU A 12 -3.43 19.15 7.30
N GLY A 13 -2.37 18.68 7.92
CA GLY A 13 -2.46 17.87 9.13
C GLY A 13 -2.47 16.40 8.79
N GLY A 14 -2.13 15.57 9.78
CA GLY A 14 -2.03 14.14 9.56
C GLY A 14 -0.73 13.72 8.89
N TYR A 15 -0.71 12.48 8.44
CA TYR A 15 0.48 11.87 7.87
C TYR A 15 0.14 11.04 6.66
N THR A 16 1.03 11.07 5.67
CA THR A 16 1.03 10.10 4.58
C THR A 16 2.09 9.05 4.90
N VAL A 17 1.81 7.81 4.60
CA VAL A 17 2.72 6.71 4.91
C VAL A 17 2.82 5.79 3.71
N HIS A 18 4.04 5.31 3.45
CA HIS A 18 4.23 4.33 2.38
C HIS A 18 5.27 3.30 2.79
N VAL A 19 5.29 2.20 2.04
CA VAL A 19 6.21 1.09 2.27
C VAL A 19 7.16 1.01 1.08
N PRO A 20 8.44 1.42 1.25
CA PRO A 20 9.37 1.40 0.12
C PRO A 20 9.54 0.02 -0.54
N ALA A 21 9.47 -1.05 0.24
CA ALA A 21 9.62 -2.40 -0.28
C ALA A 21 8.41 -2.90 -1.07
N LEU A 22 7.25 -2.23 -0.93
CA LEU A 22 6.01 -2.63 -1.58
C LEU A 22 5.50 -1.49 -2.46
N PRO A 23 5.91 -1.42 -3.72
CA PRO A 23 5.52 -0.32 -4.61
C PRO A 23 4.00 -0.16 -4.68
N GLY A 24 3.52 1.06 -4.53
CA GLY A 24 2.10 1.36 -4.54
C GLY A 24 1.38 1.14 -3.22
N CYS A 25 2.05 0.62 -2.20
CA CYS A 25 1.45 0.45 -0.89
C CYS A 25 1.57 1.75 -0.10
N ILE A 26 0.53 2.57 -0.16
CA ILE A 26 0.48 3.91 0.42
C ILE A 26 -0.82 4.05 1.21
N SER A 27 -0.75 4.77 2.31
CA SER A 27 -1.94 5.08 3.09
C SER A 27 -1.77 6.44 3.77
N GLU A 28 -2.75 6.85 4.54
CA GLU A 28 -2.71 8.11 5.26
C GLU A 28 -3.54 8.00 6.53
N GLY A 29 -3.36 8.94 7.44
CA GLY A 29 -4.13 9.00 8.68
C GLY A 29 -4.03 10.37 9.31
N GLU A 30 -5.01 10.70 10.15
CA GLU A 30 -5.07 12.00 10.82
C GLU A 30 -3.95 12.18 11.85
N SER A 31 -3.40 11.07 12.35
CA SER A 31 -2.30 11.07 13.31
C SER A 31 -1.29 10.02 12.90
N ARG A 32 -0.14 10.06 13.53
CA ARG A 32 0.89 9.04 13.32
C ARG A 32 0.35 7.64 13.60
N ASP A 33 -0.38 7.47 14.71
CA ASP A 33 -0.94 6.18 15.08
C ASP A 33 -1.99 5.70 14.07
N LYS A 34 -2.83 6.60 13.60
CA LYS A 34 -3.84 6.28 12.59
C LYS A 34 -3.19 5.86 11.28
N ALA A 35 -2.15 6.59 10.86
CA ALA A 35 -1.43 6.26 9.64
C ALA A 35 -0.79 4.87 9.76
N ILE A 36 -0.23 4.53 10.91
CA ILE A 36 0.39 3.22 11.15
C ILE A 36 -0.66 2.11 11.08
N VAL A 37 -1.81 2.29 11.70
CA VAL A 37 -2.90 1.31 11.64
C VAL A 37 -3.35 1.12 10.19
N ASN A 38 -3.52 2.22 9.46
CA ASN A 38 -3.99 2.18 8.08
C ASN A 38 -2.99 1.52 7.14
N ILE A 39 -1.68 1.81 7.30
CA ILE A 39 -0.68 1.17 6.44
C ILE A 39 -0.56 -0.33 6.76
N ARG A 40 -0.76 -0.71 8.01
CA ARG A 40 -0.73 -2.13 8.37
C ARG A 40 -1.83 -2.89 7.64
N GLU A 41 -3.04 -2.34 7.60
CA GLU A 41 -4.14 -2.94 6.84
C GLU A 41 -3.82 -2.98 5.35
N ALA A 42 -3.23 -1.92 4.82
CA ALA A 42 -2.85 -1.88 3.41
C ALA A 42 -1.81 -2.94 3.08
N ILE A 43 -0.84 -3.16 3.97
CA ILE A 43 0.17 -4.21 3.79
C ILE A 43 -0.48 -5.58 3.78
N GLU A 44 -1.38 -5.84 4.72
CA GLU A 44 -2.08 -7.12 4.79
C GLU A 44 -2.85 -7.41 3.50
N LEU A 45 -3.57 -6.42 2.99
CA LEU A 45 -4.29 -6.55 1.73
C LEU A 45 -3.35 -6.73 0.55
N TYR A 46 -2.24 -6.00 0.54
CA TYR A 46 -1.25 -6.08 -0.51
C TYR A 46 -0.67 -7.50 -0.62
N LEU A 47 -0.38 -8.11 0.52
CA LEU A 47 0.23 -9.43 0.57
C LEU A 47 -0.79 -10.56 0.38
N GLU A 48 -2.05 -10.34 0.75
CA GLU A 48 -3.11 -11.33 0.64
C GLU A 48 -3.79 -11.36 -0.71
N SER A 49 -3.67 -10.29 -1.48
CA SER A 49 -4.33 -10.16 -2.78
C SER A 49 -3.35 -10.39 -3.91
N PRO A 50 -3.25 -11.62 -4.44
CA PRO A 50 -2.47 -11.85 -5.64
C PRO A 50 -2.99 -10.96 -6.78
N ALA A 51 -2.10 -10.56 -7.68
CA ALA A 51 -2.46 -9.70 -8.80
C ALA A 51 -3.65 -10.25 -9.59
N ASP A 52 -3.76 -11.56 -9.66
CA ASP A 52 -4.82 -12.24 -10.40
C ASP A 52 -6.21 -11.96 -9.86
N GLU A 53 -6.34 -11.77 -8.54
CA GLU A 53 -7.63 -11.53 -7.91
C GLU A 53 -8.17 -10.14 -8.15
N SER A 54 -7.30 -9.19 -8.49
CA SER A 54 -7.70 -7.82 -8.75
C SER A 54 -8.06 -7.57 -10.21
N VAL A 55 -7.93 -8.57 -11.06
CA VAL A 55 -8.16 -8.46 -12.49
C VAL A 55 -9.61 -8.84 -12.80
N PRO A 56 -10.35 -8.00 -13.55
CA PRO A 56 -11.70 -8.37 -14.01
C PRO A 56 -11.70 -9.66 -14.81
N ALA A 57 -12.79 -10.42 -14.73
CA ALA A 57 -12.89 -11.72 -15.38
C ALA A 57 -12.75 -11.65 -16.89
N ASP A 58 -13.08 -10.51 -17.49
CA ASP A 58 -13.00 -10.30 -18.94
C ASP A 58 -11.71 -9.61 -19.39
N ALA A 59 -10.79 -9.37 -18.46
CA ALA A 59 -9.51 -8.75 -18.80
C ALA A 59 -8.53 -9.80 -19.34
N LEU A 60 -7.64 -9.35 -20.21
CA LEU A 60 -6.57 -10.18 -20.74
C LEU A 60 -5.30 -9.93 -19.95
N ILE A 61 -4.65 -10.99 -19.54
CA ILE A 61 -3.38 -10.91 -18.83
C ILE A 61 -2.27 -11.37 -19.77
N GLU A 62 -1.33 -10.50 -20.03
CA GLU A 62 -0.20 -10.80 -20.89
C GLU A 62 1.10 -10.41 -20.22
N GLU A 63 2.12 -11.22 -20.41
CA GLU A 63 3.45 -10.92 -19.93
C GLU A 63 4.30 -10.51 -21.12
N ILE A 64 5.07 -9.44 -20.96
CA ILE A 64 6.00 -9.00 -22.00
C ILE A 64 7.41 -8.97 -21.44
N SER A 65 8.37 -9.22 -22.29
CA SER A 65 9.79 -9.10 -21.94
C SER A 65 10.30 -7.75 -22.41
N VAL A 66 11.00 -7.06 -21.55
CA VAL A 66 11.57 -5.77 -21.89
C VAL A 66 13.08 -5.76 -21.66
#